data_f17545f83dcf3eb3f0cb5e75a723d466
#
_entry.id   f17545f83dcf3eb3f0cb5e75a723d466
#
_cell.length_a   1.000
_cell.length_b   1.000
_cell.length_c   1.000
_cell.angle_alpha   90.00
_cell.angle_beta   90.00
_cell.angle_gamma   90.00
#
_symmetry.space_group_name_H-M   'P 1'
#
loop_
_entity.id
_entity.type
_entity.pdbx_description
1 polymer ?
#
loop_
_entity_poly.entity_id
_entity_poly.type
_entity_poly.pdbx_seq_one_letter_code
_entity_poly.pdbx_strand_id
1 'polypeptide(L)'
;MKFEETYLNDNILDALYDMHFEECTPIQERCIPEILDGNDVMGIAQTGTGKTAAYLLPILSMLDDGGYPKDKINCVIMLPTRELAQQIDQAMQGFAYYLSGVSSAVVYGGNDGNRYDQELRGLRNGADVVIATPGRLLSHIRLGNVDLSHVSFFVLDEADRMLDMGFSDDIMQIAALLPKKRQTVMFSATMPDKIESLARTIMTHPVEVKIAVSKPAERIHQMAYVCHENQKIGIIKHLFADGQLKRVIIFCGKKERVKEITRELSRLKINCCQMHSDLSQQERDEVMYLFKSGKKDVLVATDIVARGIDIDDIYMVINFDVPDDAEDYVHRIGRTARADKDGMATTFVADADMWKFGQIEKFLEKEVPKEPLPPEVGEGPAYKVPAKKPKMPRRGEATFEGRRKRNGKSRGRHGSKRQRSRANRQRKS
;
A
#
# COMPACT_ATOMS: atom_id res chain seq x y z
N MET A 1 -8.42 -22.66 16.70
CA MET A 1 -9.52 -22.24 17.61
C MET A 1 -10.74 -21.94 16.75
N LYS A 2 -11.93 -22.39 17.15
CA LYS A 2 -13.18 -22.00 16.51
C LYS A 2 -13.63 -20.62 17.01
N PHE A 3 -14.42 -19.89 16.19
CA PHE A 3 -14.94 -18.59 16.63
C PHE A 3 -15.85 -18.69 17.87
N GLU A 4 -16.59 -19.78 18.04
CA GLU A 4 -17.39 -20.05 19.24
C GLU A 4 -16.59 -20.06 20.55
N GLU A 5 -15.28 -20.25 20.47
CA GLU A 5 -14.35 -20.29 21.62
C GLU A 5 -13.76 -18.91 21.95
N THR A 6 -14.12 -17.84 21.19
CA THR A 6 -13.47 -16.51 21.27
C THR A 6 -14.12 -15.52 22.21
N TYR A 7 -15.22 -15.88 22.88
CA TYR A 7 -16.00 -14.98 23.76
C TYR A 7 -16.62 -13.76 23.02
N LEU A 8 -16.77 -13.83 21.70
CA LEU A 8 -17.59 -12.88 20.94
C LEU A 8 -19.07 -13.08 21.28
N ASN A 9 -19.87 -12.02 21.18
CA ASN A 9 -21.31 -12.13 21.47
C ASN A 9 -22.05 -12.94 20.39
N ASP A 10 -23.27 -13.40 20.74
CA ASP A 10 -24.06 -14.29 19.89
C ASP A 10 -24.38 -13.64 18.52
N ASN A 11 -24.68 -12.33 18.48
CA ASN A 11 -24.98 -11.64 17.23
C ASN A 11 -23.82 -11.64 16.23
N ILE A 12 -22.58 -11.52 16.72
CA ILE A 12 -21.37 -11.64 15.88
C ILE A 12 -21.17 -13.09 15.45
N LEU A 13 -21.39 -14.06 16.35
CA LEU A 13 -21.24 -15.49 16.02
C LEU A 13 -22.27 -15.93 14.96
N ASP A 14 -23.52 -15.45 15.05
CA ASP A 14 -24.55 -15.70 14.05
C ASP A 14 -24.17 -15.13 12.66
N ALA A 15 -23.63 -13.91 12.64
CA ALA A 15 -23.14 -13.31 11.39
C ALA A 15 -21.98 -14.13 10.77
N LEU A 16 -21.04 -14.58 11.58
CA LEU A 16 -19.92 -15.43 11.14
C LEU A 16 -20.40 -16.78 10.60
N TYR A 17 -21.39 -17.39 11.27
CA TYR A 17 -22.00 -18.65 10.82
C TYR A 17 -22.63 -18.50 9.43
N ASP A 18 -23.43 -17.45 9.20
CA ASP A 18 -24.06 -17.20 7.90
C ASP A 18 -23.04 -16.87 6.81
N MET A 19 -21.91 -16.27 7.17
CA MET A 19 -20.79 -16.01 6.26
C MET A 19 -19.87 -17.22 6.07
N HIS A 20 -20.16 -18.37 6.70
CA HIS A 20 -19.36 -19.60 6.65
C HIS A 20 -17.92 -19.43 7.18
N PHE A 21 -17.75 -18.59 8.19
CA PHE A 21 -16.50 -18.49 8.94
C PHE A 21 -16.57 -19.41 10.17
N GLU A 22 -15.85 -20.52 10.15
CA GLU A 22 -15.88 -21.51 11.22
C GLU A 22 -14.64 -21.43 12.14
N GLU A 23 -13.47 -21.21 11.58
CA GLU A 23 -12.19 -21.25 12.29
C GLU A 23 -11.45 -19.92 12.23
N CYS A 24 -10.84 -19.55 13.36
CA CYS A 24 -9.96 -18.39 13.45
C CYS A 24 -8.66 -18.61 12.69
N THR A 25 -8.23 -17.59 11.97
CA THR A 25 -6.84 -17.54 11.50
C THR A 25 -5.88 -17.32 12.68
N PRO A 26 -4.57 -17.62 12.55
CA PRO A 26 -3.62 -17.45 13.65
C PRO A 26 -3.55 -16.03 14.23
N ILE A 27 -3.78 -14.99 13.42
CA ILE A 27 -3.81 -13.60 13.92
C ILE A 27 -5.10 -13.31 14.69
N GLN A 28 -6.24 -13.85 14.27
CA GLN A 28 -7.52 -13.70 14.93
C GLN A 28 -7.51 -14.42 16.28
N GLU A 29 -7.08 -15.67 16.31
CA GLU A 29 -6.95 -16.48 17.53
C GLU A 29 -6.16 -15.78 18.63
N ARG A 30 -5.12 -15.02 18.24
CA ARG A 30 -4.24 -14.34 19.21
C ARG A 30 -4.66 -12.92 19.54
N CYS A 31 -5.29 -12.20 18.60
CA CYS A 31 -5.65 -10.80 18.80
C CYS A 31 -7.05 -10.62 19.40
N ILE A 32 -8.04 -11.45 19.03
CA ILE A 32 -9.42 -11.27 19.49
C ILE A 32 -9.52 -11.28 21.02
N PRO A 33 -8.97 -12.27 21.75
CA PRO A 33 -9.03 -12.29 23.20
C PRO A 33 -8.39 -11.07 23.85
N GLU A 34 -7.22 -10.66 23.38
CA GLU A 34 -6.48 -9.51 23.92
C GLU A 34 -7.25 -8.20 23.72
N ILE A 35 -7.94 -8.05 22.58
CA ILE A 35 -8.78 -6.87 22.32
C ILE A 35 -10.03 -6.89 23.22
N LEU A 36 -10.68 -8.03 23.42
CA LEU A 36 -11.82 -8.17 24.33
C LEU A 36 -11.42 -7.88 25.77
N ASP A 37 -10.21 -8.23 26.20
CA ASP A 37 -9.65 -7.93 27.52
C ASP A 37 -9.29 -6.45 27.69
N GLY A 38 -9.43 -5.61 26.67
CA GLY A 38 -9.18 -4.17 26.71
C GLY A 38 -7.70 -3.78 26.57
N ASN A 39 -6.82 -4.71 26.20
CA ASN A 39 -5.41 -4.44 25.96
C ASN A 39 -5.18 -3.68 24.65
N ASP A 40 -4.20 -2.77 24.64
CA ASP A 40 -3.66 -2.28 23.37
C ASP A 40 -2.96 -3.43 22.66
N VAL A 41 -3.22 -3.59 21.35
CA VAL A 41 -2.70 -4.71 20.58
C VAL A 41 -1.93 -4.21 19.35
N MET A 42 -0.70 -4.71 19.19
CA MET A 42 0.10 -4.50 17.99
C MET A 42 0.26 -5.81 17.23
N GLY A 43 -0.50 -5.94 16.14
CA GLY A 43 -0.49 -7.12 15.27
C GLY A 43 0.47 -6.93 14.10
N ILE A 44 1.45 -7.82 13.97
CA ILE A 44 2.38 -7.85 12.84
C ILE A 44 2.05 -9.08 12.00
N ALA A 45 1.39 -8.84 10.87
CA ALA A 45 0.95 -9.89 9.97
C ALA A 45 0.74 -9.35 8.54
N GLN A 46 0.92 -10.20 7.55
CA GLN A 46 0.72 -9.86 6.13
C GLN A 46 -0.75 -9.59 5.78
N THR A 47 -0.99 -8.96 4.62
CA THR A 47 -2.34 -8.85 4.03
C THR A 47 -2.88 -10.25 3.68
N GLY A 48 -4.20 -10.43 3.85
CA GLY A 48 -4.84 -11.73 3.59
C GLY A 48 -4.80 -12.72 4.75
N THR A 49 -4.22 -12.36 5.91
CA THR A 49 -4.19 -13.21 7.11
C THR A 49 -5.43 -13.08 7.99
N GLY A 50 -6.40 -12.24 7.62
CA GLY A 50 -7.62 -12.02 8.40
C GLY A 50 -7.52 -10.90 9.44
N LYS A 51 -6.59 -9.95 9.33
CA LYS A 51 -6.40 -8.80 10.25
C LYS A 51 -7.67 -7.99 10.45
N THR A 52 -8.43 -7.73 9.39
CA THR A 52 -9.66 -6.95 9.44
C THR A 52 -10.66 -7.55 10.45
N ALA A 53 -10.92 -8.82 10.36
CA ALA A 53 -11.79 -9.51 11.32
C ALA A 53 -11.18 -9.56 12.73
N ALA A 54 -9.84 -9.65 12.84
CA ALA A 54 -9.17 -9.70 14.13
C ALA A 54 -9.43 -8.48 15.03
N TYR A 55 -9.68 -7.29 14.43
CA TYR A 55 -10.04 -6.10 15.20
C TYR A 55 -11.52 -5.72 15.10
N LEU A 56 -12.17 -5.93 13.94
CA LEU A 56 -13.57 -5.55 13.79
C LEU A 56 -14.49 -6.39 14.68
N LEU A 57 -14.32 -7.71 14.69
CA LEU A 57 -15.19 -8.61 15.44
C LEU A 57 -15.25 -8.28 16.94
N PRO A 58 -14.12 -8.18 17.67
CA PRO A 58 -14.18 -7.86 19.08
C PRO A 58 -14.68 -6.44 19.36
N ILE A 59 -14.33 -5.45 18.54
CA ILE A 59 -14.81 -4.08 18.72
C ILE A 59 -16.32 -4.00 18.50
N LEU A 60 -16.85 -4.64 17.44
CA LEU A 60 -18.28 -4.69 17.16
C LEU A 60 -19.05 -5.43 18.26
N SER A 61 -18.52 -6.56 18.76
CA SER A 61 -19.08 -7.30 19.90
C SER A 61 -19.20 -6.40 21.13
N MET A 62 -18.12 -5.69 21.50
CA MET A 62 -18.13 -4.79 22.64
C MET A 62 -19.10 -3.61 22.47
N LEU A 63 -19.21 -3.04 21.28
CA LEU A 63 -20.14 -1.94 20.98
C LEU A 63 -21.61 -2.41 21.08
N ASP A 64 -21.90 -3.64 20.64
CA ASP A 64 -23.24 -4.24 20.70
C ASP A 64 -23.63 -4.62 22.15
N ASP A 65 -22.69 -5.15 22.93
CA ASP A 65 -22.90 -5.45 24.36
C ASP A 65 -23.23 -4.19 25.19
N GLY A 66 -22.89 -3.02 24.65
CA GLY A 66 -23.28 -1.72 25.21
C GLY A 66 -22.24 -1.12 26.17
N GLY A 67 -22.65 -0.05 26.86
CA GLY A 67 -21.75 0.70 27.75
C GLY A 67 -21.05 1.88 27.04
N TYR A 68 -21.29 2.08 25.78
CA TYR A 68 -20.77 3.19 24.97
C TYR A 68 -21.87 4.22 24.67
N PRO A 69 -21.53 5.52 24.59
CA PRO A 69 -22.51 6.56 24.31
C PRO A 69 -23.16 6.36 22.93
N LYS A 70 -24.49 6.41 22.87
CA LYS A 70 -25.23 6.38 21.60
C LYS A 70 -25.11 7.70 20.86
N ASP A 71 -25.19 7.65 19.54
CA ASP A 71 -25.07 8.83 18.65
C ASP A 71 -23.74 9.59 18.84
N LYS A 72 -22.69 8.87 19.20
CA LYS A 72 -21.32 9.38 19.36
C LYS A 72 -20.32 8.48 18.63
N ILE A 73 -19.21 9.06 18.21
CA ILE A 73 -18.12 8.30 17.61
C ILE A 73 -17.38 7.57 18.71
N ASN A 74 -17.54 6.24 18.73
CA ASN A 74 -16.91 5.35 19.71
C ASN A 74 -15.63 4.68 19.17
N CYS A 75 -15.52 4.51 17.84
CA CYS A 75 -14.39 3.89 17.19
C CYS A 75 -13.92 4.72 15.98
N VAL A 76 -12.61 4.90 15.83
CA VAL A 76 -11.98 5.48 14.65
C VAL A 76 -11.00 4.47 14.06
N ILE A 77 -11.22 4.09 12.80
CA ILE A 77 -10.35 3.20 12.04
C ILE A 77 -9.64 4.01 10.95
N MET A 78 -8.32 4.06 11.02
CA MET A 78 -7.47 4.79 10.09
C MET A 78 -6.84 3.85 9.07
N LEU A 79 -6.91 4.23 7.79
CA LEU A 79 -6.50 3.42 6.65
C LEU A 79 -5.71 4.25 5.62
N PRO A 80 -4.72 3.66 4.92
CA PRO A 80 -3.90 4.42 3.96
C PRO A 80 -4.67 4.83 2.70
N THR A 81 -5.66 4.04 2.27
CA THR A 81 -6.33 4.23 0.98
C THR A 81 -7.85 4.18 1.11
N ARG A 82 -8.51 4.79 0.13
CA ARG A 82 -9.98 4.84 0.02
C ARG A 82 -10.55 3.47 -0.29
N GLU A 83 -9.86 2.74 -1.16
CA GLU A 83 -10.24 1.40 -1.59
C GLU A 83 -10.29 0.46 -0.37
N LEU A 84 -9.27 0.53 0.49
CA LEU A 84 -9.26 -0.25 1.73
C LEU A 84 -10.38 0.20 2.69
N ALA A 85 -10.64 1.52 2.78
CA ALA A 85 -11.74 2.02 3.60
C ALA A 85 -13.12 1.49 3.15
N GLN A 86 -13.35 1.39 1.85
CA GLN A 86 -14.57 0.78 1.29
C GLN A 86 -14.66 -0.71 1.59
N GLN A 87 -13.54 -1.44 1.51
CA GLN A 87 -13.50 -2.87 1.84
C GLN A 87 -13.80 -3.13 3.31
N ILE A 88 -13.23 -2.31 4.21
CA ILE A 88 -13.49 -2.42 5.64
C ILE A 88 -14.96 -2.12 5.96
N ASP A 89 -15.54 -1.09 5.33
CA ASP A 89 -16.97 -0.78 5.48
C ASP A 89 -17.86 -1.94 5.00
N GLN A 90 -17.54 -2.51 3.85
CA GLN A 90 -18.26 -3.68 3.34
C GLN A 90 -18.15 -4.90 4.28
N ALA A 91 -16.95 -5.17 4.81
CA ALA A 91 -16.74 -6.24 5.77
C ALA A 91 -17.52 -5.98 7.08
N MET A 92 -17.50 -4.71 7.56
CA MET A 92 -18.26 -4.30 8.73
C MET A 92 -19.75 -4.52 8.55
N GLN A 93 -20.32 -4.17 7.39
CA GLN A 93 -21.74 -4.41 7.10
C GLN A 93 -22.11 -5.90 7.17
N GLY A 94 -21.22 -6.80 6.74
CA GLY A 94 -21.40 -8.24 6.89
C GLY A 94 -21.36 -8.68 8.35
N PHE A 95 -20.33 -8.31 9.09
CA PHE A 95 -20.16 -8.69 10.50
C PHE A 95 -21.20 -8.06 11.43
N ALA A 96 -21.71 -6.87 11.10
CA ALA A 96 -22.72 -6.16 11.87
C ALA A 96 -24.16 -6.49 11.45
N TYR A 97 -24.38 -7.52 10.62
CA TYR A 97 -25.70 -7.80 10.04
C TYR A 97 -26.80 -7.99 11.10
N TYR A 98 -26.50 -8.62 12.22
CA TYR A 98 -27.44 -8.84 13.34
C TYR A 98 -27.36 -7.77 14.43
N LEU A 99 -26.44 -6.77 14.31
CA LEU A 99 -26.31 -5.71 15.30
C LEU A 99 -27.34 -4.59 15.03
N SER A 100 -28.26 -4.40 15.94
CA SER A 100 -29.36 -3.44 15.76
C SER A 100 -29.02 -1.98 16.08
N GLY A 101 -27.83 -1.70 16.57
CA GLY A 101 -27.49 -0.37 17.12
C GLY A 101 -26.10 0.17 16.73
N VAL A 102 -25.35 -0.52 15.88
CA VAL A 102 -24.00 -0.10 15.49
C VAL A 102 -24.00 0.44 14.06
N SER A 103 -23.57 1.67 13.91
CA SER A 103 -23.56 2.38 12.62
C SER A 103 -22.14 2.77 12.19
N SER A 104 -21.90 2.89 10.86
CA SER A 104 -20.63 3.35 10.30
C SER A 104 -20.74 4.62 9.47
N ALA A 105 -19.66 5.37 9.43
CA ALA A 105 -19.46 6.45 8.48
C ALA A 105 -18.07 6.32 7.82
N VAL A 106 -18.05 6.37 6.48
CA VAL A 106 -16.81 6.26 5.71
C VAL A 106 -16.36 7.64 5.25
N VAL A 107 -15.12 8.01 5.62
CA VAL A 107 -14.56 9.37 5.48
C VAL A 107 -13.25 9.32 4.70
N TYR A 108 -13.34 9.44 3.38
CA TYR A 108 -12.17 9.48 2.52
C TYR A 108 -12.36 10.48 1.38
N GLY A 109 -11.39 11.36 1.16
CA GLY A 109 -11.49 12.44 0.20
C GLY A 109 -11.84 12.00 -1.24
N GLY A 110 -12.51 12.85 -1.97
CA GLY A 110 -12.85 12.76 -3.39
C GLY A 110 -13.40 14.11 -3.83
N ASN A 111 -13.32 14.43 -5.11
CA ASN A 111 -13.81 15.74 -5.63
C ASN A 111 -15.32 15.77 -5.85
N ASP A 112 -16.09 14.87 -5.24
CA ASP A 112 -17.53 14.79 -5.41
C ASP A 112 -18.24 15.47 -4.22
N GLY A 113 -18.98 16.55 -4.53
CA GLY A 113 -19.76 17.29 -3.53
C GLY A 113 -20.80 16.44 -2.82
N ASN A 114 -21.46 15.52 -3.52
CA ASN A 114 -22.45 14.62 -2.94
C ASN A 114 -21.85 13.72 -1.85
N ARG A 115 -20.61 13.29 -2.02
CA ARG A 115 -19.90 12.46 -1.05
C ARG A 115 -19.55 13.26 0.20
N TYR A 116 -19.14 14.52 0.04
CA TYR A 116 -18.88 15.38 1.19
C TYR A 116 -20.11 15.51 2.10
N ASP A 117 -21.30 15.68 1.50
CA ASP A 117 -22.55 15.78 2.24
C ASP A 117 -22.92 14.45 2.94
N GLN A 118 -22.60 13.29 2.33
CA GLN A 118 -22.78 11.97 2.96
C GLN A 118 -21.85 11.79 4.14
N GLU A 119 -20.57 12.08 4.00
CA GLU A 119 -19.59 12.07 5.07
C GLU A 119 -20.04 12.96 6.25
N LEU A 120 -20.45 14.19 5.93
CA LEU A 120 -20.92 15.16 6.91
C LEU A 120 -22.17 14.70 7.66
N ARG A 121 -23.13 14.08 6.97
CA ARG A 121 -24.33 13.50 7.59
C ARG A 121 -23.97 12.36 8.54
N GLY A 122 -23.13 11.41 8.11
CA GLY A 122 -22.69 10.30 8.94
C GLY A 122 -21.98 10.76 10.20
N LEU A 123 -21.07 11.72 10.07
CA LEU A 123 -20.34 12.31 11.21
C LEU A 123 -21.26 13.07 12.18
N ARG A 124 -22.23 13.84 11.68
CA ARG A 124 -23.16 14.62 12.50
C ARG A 124 -24.21 13.77 13.17
N ASN A 125 -24.62 12.67 12.55
CA ASN A 125 -25.57 11.73 13.14
C ASN A 125 -24.93 10.87 14.25
N GLY A 126 -23.61 10.99 14.44
CA GLY A 126 -22.89 10.27 15.48
C GLY A 126 -22.75 8.78 15.16
N ALA A 127 -22.24 8.46 13.97
CA ALA A 127 -21.90 7.06 13.64
C ALA A 127 -20.93 6.47 14.67
N ASP A 128 -21.21 5.26 15.15
CA ASP A 128 -20.39 4.59 16.18
C ASP A 128 -18.96 4.34 15.68
N VAL A 129 -18.81 3.95 14.42
CA VAL A 129 -17.53 3.63 13.80
C VAL A 129 -17.25 4.58 12.63
N VAL A 130 -16.16 5.30 12.70
CA VAL A 130 -15.65 6.14 11.59
C VAL A 130 -14.48 5.44 10.93
N ILE A 131 -14.65 5.10 9.65
CA ILE A 131 -13.63 4.46 8.81
C ILE A 131 -13.03 5.53 7.91
N ALA A 132 -11.75 5.89 8.09
CA ALA A 132 -11.21 7.10 7.50
C ALA A 132 -9.81 6.98 6.93
N THR A 133 -9.52 7.83 5.93
CA THR A 133 -8.13 8.16 5.57
C THR A 133 -7.66 9.39 6.35
N PRO A 134 -6.36 9.45 6.79
CA PRO A 134 -5.87 10.47 7.72
C PRO A 134 -6.16 11.90 7.28
N GLY A 135 -5.75 12.29 6.08
CA GLY A 135 -5.89 13.67 5.61
C GLY A 135 -7.34 14.15 5.49
N ARG A 136 -8.29 13.23 5.14
CA ARG A 136 -9.71 13.61 5.05
C ARG A 136 -10.35 13.77 6.41
N LEU A 137 -10.07 12.86 7.34
CA LEU A 137 -10.56 12.98 8.70
C LEU A 137 -10.04 14.27 9.35
N LEU A 138 -8.74 14.57 9.19
CA LEU A 138 -8.15 15.80 9.71
C LEU A 138 -8.78 17.06 9.10
N SER A 139 -9.17 17.02 7.83
CA SER A 139 -9.93 18.10 7.20
C SER A 139 -11.29 18.34 7.87
N HIS A 140 -12.07 17.28 8.16
CA HIS A 140 -13.33 17.40 8.90
C HIS A 140 -13.14 17.89 10.33
N ILE A 141 -12.09 17.44 11.02
CA ILE A 141 -11.74 17.90 12.35
C ILE A 141 -11.46 19.41 12.36
N ARG A 142 -10.64 19.90 11.43
CA ARG A 142 -10.31 21.32 11.29
C ARG A 142 -11.52 22.22 10.98
N LEU A 143 -12.52 21.66 10.32
CA LEU A 143 -13.79 22.34 10.03
C LEU A 143 -14.81 22.23 11.18
N GLY A 144 -14.47 21.55 12.28
CA GLY A 144 -15.38 21.37 13.42
C GLY A 144 -16.56 20.45 13.15
N ASN A 145 -16.45 19.55 12.15
CA ASN A 145 -17.49 18.62 11.76
C ASN A 145 -17.51 17.32 12.55
N VAL A 146 -16.53 17.08 13.43
CA VAL A 146 -16.28 15.81 14.11
C VAL A 146 -16.06 16.04 15.59
N ASP A 147 -16.81 15.31 16.42
CA ASP A 147 -16.59 15.22 17.86
C ASP A 147 -15.92 13.88 18.20
N LEU A 148 -14.65 13.92 18.59
CA LEU A 148 -13.86 12.74 18.93
C LEU A 148 -13.76 12.50 20.45
N SER A 149 -14.47 13.26 21.26
CA SER A 149 -14.36 13.23 22.73
C SER A 149 -14.81 11.93 23.38
N HIS A 150 -15.55 11.09 22.64
CA HIS A 150 -16.09 9.81 23.13
C HIS A 150 -15.40 8.58 22.52
N VAL A 151 -14.35 8.77 21.73
CA VAL A 151 -13.62 7.67 21.07
C VAL A 151 -13.00 6.77 22.13
N SER A 152 -13.45 5.53 22.16
CA SER A 152 -12.97 4.46 23.04
C SER A 152 -12.01 3.52 22.32
N PHE A 153 -12.12 3.40 21.00
CA PHE A 153 -11.28 2.55 20.16
C PHE A 153 -10.60 3.34 19.06
N PHE A 154 -9.28 3.19 18.94
CA PHE A 154 -8.49 3.78 17.88
C PHE A 154 -7.72 2.69 17.15
N VAL A 155 -8.05 2.46 15.89
CA VAL A 155 -7.46 1.41 15.06
C VAL A 155 -6.62 2.03 13.95
N LEU A 156 -5.39 1.54 13.76
CA LEU A 156 -4.55 1.84 12.61
C LEU A 156 -4.31 0.53 11.85
N ASP A 157 -4.82 0.41 10.64
CA ASP A 157 -4.53 -0.74 9.78
C ASP A 157 -3.61 -0.33 8.63
N GLU A 158 -2.70 -1.22 8.25
CA GLU A 158 -1.60 -0.93 7.33
C GLU A 158 -0.77 0.30 7.76
N ALA A 159 -0.38 0.36 9.05
CA ALA A 159 0.31 1.51 9.63
C ALA A 159 1.64 1.83 8.92
N ASP A 160 2.44 0.83 8.54
CA ASP A 160 3.66 0.98 7.75
C ASP A 160 3.40 1.74 6.45
N ARG A 161 2.33 1.38 5.77
CA ARG A 161 1.94 2.02 4.52
C ARG A 161 1.46 3.46 4.71
N MET A 162 0.75 3.75 5.80
CA MET A 162 0.38 5.14 6.11
C MET A 162 1.64 6.00 6.32
N LEU A 163 2.66 5.48 6.98
CA LEU A 163 3.93 6.19 7.17
C LEU A 163 4.70 6.38 5.85
N ASP A 164 4.73 5.38 4.98
CA ASP A 164 5.36 5.46 3.65
C ASP A 164 4.67 6.49 2.75
N MET A 165 3.37 6.68 2.90
CA MET A 165 2.59 7.71 2.20
C MET A 165 2.73 9.11 2.83
N GLY A 166 3.45 9.24 3.95
CA GLY A 166 3.72 10.51 4.61
C GLY A 166 2.64 10.98 5.59
N PHE A 167 1.72 10.10 6.01
CA PHE A 167 0.64 10.45 6.93
C PHE A 167 1.05 10.48 8.42
N SER A 168 2.35 10.35 8.72
CA SER A 168 2.84 10.35 10.11
C SER A 168 2.31 11.53 10.93
N ASP A 169 2.45 12.75 10.39
CA ASP A 169 2.04 13.97 11.08
C ASP A 169 0.51 14.07 11.24
N ASP A 170 -0.25 13.62 10.24
CA ASP A 170 -1.71 13.61 10.30
C ASP A 170 -2.21 12.62 11.37
N ILE A 171 -1.63 11.42 11.44
CA ILE A 171 -1.94 10.41 12.47
C ILE A 171 -1.67 10.97 13.86
N MET A 172 -0.49 11.59 14.06
CA MET A 172 -0.11 12.17 15.34
C MET A 172 -1.05 13.31 15.78
N GLN A 173 -1.45 14.19 14.83
CA GLN A 173 -2.40 15.26 15.12
C GLN A 173 -3.76 14.70 15.54
N ILE A 174 -4.27 13.66 14.84
CA ILE A 174 -5.53 13.02 15.19
C ILE A 174 -5.42 12.33 16.55
N ALA A 175 -4.39 11.51 16.77
CA ALA A 175 -4.17 10.81 18.04
C ALA A 175 -4.10 11.73 19.24
N ALA A 176 -3.54 12.94 19.07
CA ALA A 176 -3.46 13.97 20.13
C ALA A 176 -4.83 14.56 20.54
N LEU A 177 -5.85 14.45 19.65
CA LEU A 177 -7.21 14.94 19.89
C LEU A 177 -8.13 13.90 20.51
N LEU A 178 -7.70 12.64 20.52
CA LEU A 178 -8.47 11.54 21.10
C LEU A 178 -8.36 11.51 22.62
N PRO A 179 -9.34 10.93 23.34
CA PRO A 179 -9.27 10.70 24.77
C PRO A 179 -7.99 9.94 25.16
N LYS A 180 -7.41 10.29 26.29
CA LYS A 180 -6.23 9.58 26.82
C LYS A 180 -6.57 8.14 27.22
N LYS A 181 -7.77 7.94 27.80
CA LYS A 181 -8.28 6.59 28.12
C LYS A 181 -9.01 6.06 26.88
N ARG A 182 -8.32 5.29 26.10
CA ARG A 182 -8.84 4.58 24.95
C ARG A 182 -8.02 3.30 24.74
N GLN A 183 -8.57 2.36 24.05
CA GLN A 183 -7.85 1.20 23.55
C GLN A 183 -7.31 1.51 22.15
N THR A 184 -6.03 1.23 21.91
CA THR A 184 -5.40 1.43 20.58
C THR A 184 -4.98 0.10 19.98
N VAL A 185 -5.41 -0.16 18.76
CA VAL A 185 -5.08 -1.38 18.02
C VAL A 185 -4.32 -0.96 16.75
N MET A 186 -3.15 -1.52 16.54
CA MET A 186 -2.32 -1.23 15.38
C MET A 186 -1.98 -2.50 14.63
N PHE A 187 -2.24 -2.52 13.33
CA PHE A 187 -1.79 -3.57 12.43
C PHE A 187 -0.79 -3.04 11.41
N SER A 188 0.27 -3.81 11.21
CA SER A 188 1.31 -3.52 10.21
C SER A 188 1.81 -4.83 9.60
N ALA A 189 2.26 -4.78 8.35
CA ALA A 189 2.93 -5.92 7.74
C ALA A 189 4.41 -5.98 8.17
N THR A 190 5.01 -4.83 8.45
CA THR A 190 6.43 -4.68 8.78
C THR A 190 6.62 -3.90 10.10
N MET A 191 7.82 -4.01 10.70
CA MET A 191 8.16 -3.34 11.95
C MET A 191 9.47 -2.54 11.83
N PRO A 192 9.54 -1.53 10.94
CA PRO A 192 10.68 -0.62 10.92
C PRO A 192 10.69 0.31 12.14
N ASP A 193 11.85 0.91 12.45
CA ASP A 193 12.03 1.82 13.58
C ASP A 193 10.95 2.92 13.67
N LYS A 194 10.43 3.37 12.53
CA LYS A 194 9.37 4.40 12.47
C LYS A 194 8.03 3.89 13.02
N ILE A 195 7.67 2.64 12.73
CA ILE A 195 6.45 2.00 13.26
C ILE A 195 6.60 1.76 14.75
N GLU A 196 7.75 1.27 15.19
CA GLU A 196 8.04 1.09 16.60
C GLU A 196 7.94 2.43 17.37
N SER A 197 8.49 3.51 16.81
CA SER A 197 8.40 4.85 17.39
C SER A 197 6.96 5.37 17.46
N LEU A 198 6.15 5.15 16.40
CA LEU A 198 4.74 5.51 16.40
C LEU A 198 3.98 4.73 17.49
N ALA A 199 4.16 3.41 17.56
CA ALA A 199 3.52 2.56 18.56
C ALA A 199 3.85 3.03 19.99
N ARG A 200 5.10 3.28 20.30
CA ARG A 200 5.53 3.78 21.61
C ARG A 200 4.89 5.13 21.99
N THR A 201 4.49 5.92 20.99
CA THR A 201 3.91 7.25 21.24
C THR A 201 2.41 7.21 21.48
N ILE A 202 1.68 6.34 20.75
CA ILE A 202 0.21 6.34 20.75
C ILE A 202 -0.43 5.18 21.50
N MET A 203 0.35 4.14 21.88
CA MET A 203 -0.11 2.95 22.57
C MET A 203 0.41 2.87 24.01
N THR A 204 -0.32 2.15 24.84
CA THR A 204 0.03 1.96 26.26
C THR A 204 0.27 0.46 26.53
N HIS A 205 1.53 0.07 26.73
CA HIS A 205 1.95 -1.31 27.00
C HIS A 205 1.28 -2.35 26.06
N PRO A 206 1.41 -2.20 24.72
CA PRO A 206 0.68 -3.06 23.80
C PRO A 206 1.16 -4.52 23.88
N VAL A 207 0.20 -5.43 23.74
CA VAL A 207 0.50 -6.85 23.51
C VAL A 207 0.95 -7.00 22.05
N GLU A 208 2.18 -7.48 21.85
CA GLU A 208 2.71 -7.72 20.51
C GLU A 208 2.34 -9.12 20.02
N VAL A 209 1.57 -9.18 18.94
CA VAL A 209 1.21 -10.42 18.25
C VAL A 209 1.94 -10.46 16.91
N LYS A 210 2.98 -11.29 16.83
CA LYS A 210 3.74 -11.50 15.60
C LYS A 210 3.35 -12.84 14.98
N ILE A 211 2.80 -12.77 13.78
CA ILE A 211 2.64 -13.95 12.94
C ILE A 211 3.81 -13.95 11.97
N ALA A 212 4.54 -15.05 11.96
CA ALA A 212 5.67 -15.20 11.04
C ALA A 212 5.22 -14.85 9.63
N VAL A 213 6.02 -14.04 8.94
CA VAL A 213 5.80 -13.75 7.52
C VAL A 213 5.77 -15.09 6.81
N SER A 214 4.59 -15.52 6.38
CA SER A 214 4.48 -16.73 5.60
C SER A 214 5.27 -16.51 4.32
N LYS A 215 6.22 -17.42 4.06
CA LYS A 215 6.85 -17.51 2.73
C LYS A 215 5.71 -17.55 1.70
N PRO A 216 5.91 -17.00 0.49
CA PRO A 216 4.89 -17.07 -0.55
C PRO A 216 4.33 -18.47 -0.64
N ALA A 217 3.03 -18.60 -0.85
CA ALA A 217 2.40 -19.90 -0.96
C ALA A 217 3.22 -20.78 -1.92
N GLU A 218 3.51 -22.02 -1.54
CA GLU A 218 4.30 -22.97 -2.35
C GLU A 218 3.70 -23.13 -3.75
N ARG A 219 2.42 -22.81 -3.91
CA ARG A 219 1.65 -22.82 -5.17
C ARG A 219 1.95 -21.64 -6.10
N ILE A 220 2.80 -20.67 -5.69
CA ILE A 220 3.22 -19.58 -6.59
C ILE A 220 4.47 -20.02 -7.35
N HIS A 221 4.33 -20.28 -8.64
CA HIS A 221 5.45 -20.55 -9.53
C HIS A 221 6.16 -19.24 -9.86
N GLN A 222 7.33 -19.05 -9.25
CA GLN A 222 8.13 -17.85 -9.39
C GLN A 222 9.22 -18.04 -10.44
N MET A 223 9.42 -17.06 -11.32
CA MET A 223 10.49 -17.01 -12.30
C MET A 223 11.02 -15.58 -12.50
N ALA A 224 12.23 -15.45 -12.98
CA ALA A 224 12.83 -14.15 -13.26
C ALA A 224 13.53 -14.11 -14.61
N TYR A 225 13.42 -13.00 -15.32
CA TYR A 225 14.20 -12.68 -16.51
C TYR A 225 15.28 -11.67 -16.15
N VAL A 226 16.55 -12.06 -16.30
CA VAL A 226 17.68 -11.15 -16.08
C VAL A 226 17.95 -10.43 -17.39
N CYS A 227 17.73 -9.12 -17.43
CA CYS A 227 17.67 -8.36 -18.68
C CYS A 227 18.25 -6.95 -18.53
N HIS A 228 18.57 -6.31 -19.62
CA HIS A 228 18.82 -4.88 -19.65
C HIS A 228 17.49 -4.10 -19.63
N GLU A 229 17.50 -2.87 -19.12
CA GLU A 229 16.28 -2.06 -18.98
C GLU A 229 15.51 -1.89 -20.31
N ASN A 230 16.22 -1.75 -21.43
CA ASN A 230 15.62 -1.61 -22.76
C ASN A 230 15.03 -2.92 -23.32
N GLN A 231 15.31 -4.08 -22.72
CA GLN A 231 14.80 -5.38 -23.13
C GLN A 231 13.44 -5.72 -22.51
N LYS A 232 13.09 -5.09 -21.38
CA LYS A 232 11.85 -5.39 -20.63
C LYS A 232 10.57 -5.34 -21.48
N ILE A 233 10.43 -4.35 -22.37
CA ILE A 233 9.29 -4.23 -23.28
C ILE A 233 9.26 -5.36 -24.31
N GLY A 234 10.43 -5.81 -24.76
CA GLY A 234 10.56 -6.97 -25.65
C GLY A 234 10.03 -8.25 -24.98
N ILE A 235 10.38 -8.46 -23.70
CA ILE A 235 9.88 -9.60 -22.90
C ILE A 235 8.35 -9.51 -22.74
N ILE A 236 7.79 -8.33 -22.43
CA ILE A 236 6.33 -8.14 -22.39
C ILE A 236 5.68 -8.54 -23.71
N LYS A 237 6.22 -8.09 -24.84
CA LYS A 237 5.70 -8.44 -26.17
C LYS A 237 5.71 -9.94 -26.41
N HIS A 238 6.77 -10.61 -26.02
CA HIS A 238 6.88 -12.07 -26.11
C HIS A 238 5.84 -12.79 -25.26
N LEU A 239 5.73 -12.41 -23.98
CA LEU A 239 4.76 -13.05 -23.06
C LEU A 239 3.29 -12.92 -23.53
N PHE A 240 2.97 -11.84 -24.22
CA PHE A 240 1.61 -11.58 -24.70
C PHE A 240 1.41 -11.87 -26.19
N ALA A 241 2.40 -12.48 -26.87
CA ALA A 241 2.36 -12.67 -28.33
C ALA A 241 1.19 -13.55 -28.80
N ASP A 242 0.82 -14.57 -28.03
CA ASP A 242 -0.28 -15.48 -28.34
C ASP A 242 -1.67 -14.97 -27.90
N GLY A 243 -1.72 -13.86 -27.16
CA GLY A 243 -2.96 -13.24 -26.68
C GLY A 243 -3.77 -14.07 -25.69
N GLN A 244 -3.21 -15.18 -25.14
CA GLN A 244 -3.91 -16.08 -24.24
C GLN A 244 -3.90 -15.63 -22.78
N LEU A 245 -2.95 -14.77 -22.38
CA LEU A 245 -2.81 -14.35 -20.99
C LEU A 245 -3.97 -13.42 -20.57
N LYS A 246 -4.70 -13.86 -19.54
CA LYS A 246 -5.81 -13.14 -18.89
C LYS A 246 -5.60 -13.09 -17.40
N ARG A 247 -6.28 -12.16 -16.73
CA ARG A 247 -6.17 -11.96 -15.27
C ARG A 247 -4.73 -11.71 -14.84
N VAL A 248 -4.06 -10.76 -15.52
CA VAL A 248 -2.66 -10.38 -15.26
C VAL A 248 -2.58 -9.02 -14.60
N ILE A 249 -1.75 -8.90 -13.57
CA ILE A 249 -1.34 -7.60 -13.00
C ILE A 249 0.12 -7.35 -13.31
N ILE A 250 0.43 -6.17 -13.83
CA ILE A 250 1.81 -5.70 -14.10
C ILE A 250 2.13 -4.56 -13.14
N PHE A 251 3.07 -4.77 -12.24
CA PHE A 251 3.53 -3.75 -11.29
C PHE A 251 4.72 -2.96 -11.82
N CYS A 252 4.60 -1.64 -11.78
CA CYS A 252 5.62 -0.68 -12.21
C CYS A 252 5.93 0.33 -11.12
N GLY A 253 7.19 0.71 -10.98
CA GLY A 253 7.63 1.70 -9.99
C GLY A 253 7.23 3.15 -10.31
N LYS A 254 6.85 3.46 -11.57
CA LYS A 254 6.56 4.84 -12.02
C LYS A 254 5.33 4.87 -12.93
N LYS A 255 4.52 5.94 -12.77
CA LYS A 255 3.32 6.16 -13.60
C LYS A 255 3.61 6.34 -15.11
N GLU A 256 4.76 6.91 -15.45
CA GLU A 256 5.19 7.06 -16.85
C GLU A 256 5.38 5.68 -17.50
N ARG A 257 5.94 4.73 -16.74
CA ARG A 257 6.14 3.35 -17.20
C ARG A 257 4.79 2.63 -17.35
N VAL A 258 3.85 2.84 -16.44
CA VAL A 258 2.48 2.32 -16.55
C VAL A 258 1.85 2.75 -17.88
N LYS A 259 1.92 4.06 -18.21
CA LYS A 259 1.40 4.60 -19.47
C LYS A 259 2.08 4.03 -20.71
N GLU A 260 3.41 3.83 -20.63
CA GLU A 260 4.22 3.26 -21.74
C GLU A 260 3.80 1.81 -22.02
N ILE A 261 3.77 0.95 -20.98
CA ILE A 261 3.41 -0.47 -21.12
C ILE A 261 1.97 -0.61 -21.61
N THR A 262 1.04 0.14 -21.04
CA THR A 262 -0.37 0.10 -21.47
C THR A 262 -0.50 0.46 -22.96
N ARG A 263 0.27 1.45 -23.46
CA ARG A 263 0.28 1.81 -24.88
C ARG A 263 0.83 0.68 -25.75
N GLU A 264 1.91 0.03 -25.33
CA GLU A 264 2.50 -1.09 -26.08
C GLU A 264 1.55 -2.29 -26.11
N LEU A 265 0.92 -2.66 -24.98
CA LEU A 265 -0.10 -3.71 -24.92
C LEU A 265 -1.32 -3.39 -25.81
N SER A 266 -1.77 -2.14 -25.79
CA SER A 266 -2.88 -1.70 -26.67
C SER A 266 -2.52 -1.80 -28.16
N ARG A 267 -1.27 -1.54 -28.55
CA ARG A 267 -0.78 -1.75 -29.94
C ARG A 267 -0.82 -3.22 -30.35
N LEU A 268 -0.59 -4.13 -29.39
CA LEU A 268 -0.73 -5.58 -29.58
C LEU A 268 -2.20 -6.06 -29.53
N LYS A 269 -3.16 -5.13 -29.42
CA LYS A 269 -4.59 -5.42 -29.26
C LYS A 269 -4.92 -6.21 -27.97
N ILE A 270 -4.06 -6.15 -26.96
CA ILE A 270 -4.31 -6.73 -25.65
C ILE A 270 -5.31 -5.84 -24.89
N ASN A 271 -6.33 -6.47 -24.33
CA ASN A 271 -7.40 -5.80 -23.59
C ASN A 271 -6.92 -5.38 -22.20
N CYS A 272 -6.24 -4.24 -22.09
CA CYS A 272 -5.62 -3.75 -20.85
C CYS A 272 -6.25 -2.47 -20.33
N CYS A 273 -5.97 -2.17 -19.07
CA CYS A 273 -6.26 -0.90 -18.40
C CYS A 273 -5.06 -0.47 -17.53
N GLN A 274 -5.05 0.80 -17.14
CA GLN A 274 -3.97 1.38 -16.34
C GLN A 274 -4.48 1.94 -15.03
N MET A 275 -3.64 1.89 -13.97
CA MET A 275 -3.97 2.40 -12.65
C MET A 275 -2.77 3.16 -12.06
N HIS A 276 -2.89 4.48 -11.89
CA HIS A 276 -1.84 5.33 -11.36
C HIS A 276 -2.39 6.61 -10.72
N SER A 277 -1.53 7.38 -10.06
CA SER A 277 -1.92 8.55 -9.26
C SER A 277 -2.59 9.69 -10.04
N ASP A 278 -2.41 9.76 -11.38
CA ASP A 278 -3.03 10.83 -12.18
C ASP A 278 -4.51 10.58 -12.48
N LEU A 279 -5.04 9.37 -12.23
CA LEU A 279 -6.44 9.07 -12.41
C LEU A 279 -7.27 9.68 -11.28
N SER A 280 -8.41 10.25 -11.62
CA SER A 280 -9.46 10.63 -10.67
C SER A 280 -10.01 9.39 -9.96
N GLN A 281 -10.70 9.59 -8.84
CA GLN A 281 -11.29 8.45 -8.10
C GLN A 281 -12.32 7.70 -8.94
N GLN A 282 -13.17 8.43 -9.66
CA GLN A 282 -14.17 7.83 -10.53
C GLN A 282 -13.54 6.95 -11.62
N GLU A 283 -12.45 7.41 -12.25
CA GLU A 283 -11.71 6.61 -13.23
C GLU A 283 -11.07 5.36 -12.59
N ARG A 284 -10.57 5.45 -11.35
CA ARG A 284 -10.03 4.29 -10.65
C ARG A 284 -11.10 3.26 -10.33
N ASP A 285 -12.25 3.71 -9.84
CA ASP A 285 -13.40 2.85 -9.54
C ASP A 285 -13.89 2.14 -10.81
N GLU A 286 -13.94 2.84 -11.95
CA GLU A 286 -14.28 2.28 -13.24
C GLU A 286 -13.25 1.24 -13.71
N VAL A 287 -11.96 1.56 -13.64
CA VAL A 287 -10.87 0.63 -13.99
C VAL A 287 -10.96 -0.65 -13.15
N MET A 288 -11.18 -0.50 -11.84
CA MET A 288 -11.33 -1.63 -10.94
C MET A 288 -12.55 -2.48 -11.26
N TYR A 289 -13.69 -1.85 -11.53
CA TYR A 289 -14.90 -2.56 -11.96
C TYR A 289 -14.67 -3.34 -13.25
N LEU A 290 -14.05 -2.71 -14.26
CA LEU A 290 -13.76 -3.35 -15.54
C LEU A 290 -12.80 -4.54 -15.41
N PHE A 291 -11.80 -4.43 -14.52
CA PHE A 291 -10.85 -5.51 -14.28
C PHE A 291 -11.46 -6.64 -13.44
N LYS A 292 -12.14 -6.32 -12.33
CA LYS A 292 -12.82 -7.32 -11.48
C LYS A 292 -13.89 -8.11 -12.26
N SER A 293 -14.67 -7.43 -13.09
CA SER A 293 -15.71 -8.07 -13.92
C SER A 293 -15.16 -8.87 -15.12
N GLY A 294 -13.85 -8.94 -15.30
CA GLY A 294 -13.22 -9.66 -16.43
C GLY A 294 -13.39 -8.97 -17.79
N LYS A 295 -13.89 -7.72 -17.82
CA LYS A 295 -13.97 -6.91 -19.05
C LYS A 295 -12.60 -6.42 -19.52
N LYS A 296 -11.61 -6.42 -18.64
CA LYS A 296 -10.20 -6.18 -18.92
C LYS A 296 -9.37 -7.37 -18.48
N ASP A 297 -8.43 -7.78 -19.33
CA ASP A 297 -7.59 -8.96 -19.10
C ASP A 297 -6.29 -8.61 -18.35
N VAL A 298 -5.79 -7.39 -18.53
CA VAL A 298 -4.52 -6.93 -17.94
C VAL A 298 -4.69 -5.60 -17.22
N LEU A 299 -4.23 -5.53 -15.98
CA LEU A 299 -4.11 -4.30 -15.20
C LEU A 299 -2.63 -3.90 -15.08
N VAL A 300 -2.25 -2.73 -15.57
CA VAL A 300 -0.91 -2.16 -15.40
C VAL A 300 -0.99 -1.09 -14.31
N ALA A 301 -0.25 -1.24 -13.21
CA ALA A 301 -0.43 -0.38 -12.04
C ALA A 301 0.87 0.00 -11.33
N THR A 302 0.84 1.11 -10.59
CA THR A 302 1.86 1.42 -9.58
C THR A 302 1.48 0.82 -8.23
N ASP A 303 2.49 0.51 -7.39
CA ASP A 303 2.27 -0.08 -6.05
C ASP A 303 1.29 0.69 -5.20
N ILE A 304 1.44 2.03 -5.14
CA ILE A 304 0.65 2.91 -4.27
C ILE A 304 -0.85 2.73 -4.49
N VAL A 305 -1.25 2.46 -5.73
CA VAL A 305 -2.66 2.38 -6.10
C VAL A 305 -3.17 0.93 -6.15
N ALA A 306 -2.27 -0.03 -6.41
CA ALA A 306 -2.63 -1.44 -6.50
C ALA A 306 -2.56 -2.20 -5.16
N ARG A 307 -1.95 -1.61 -4.13
CA ARG A 307 -1.95 -2.15 -2.77
C ARG A 307 -3.30 -1.90 -2.09
N GLY A 308 -3.72 -2.81 -1.23
CA GLY A 308 -5.00 -2.73 -0.51
C GLY A 308 -6.22 -3.02 -1.39
N ILE A 309 -6.03 -3.33 -2.67
CA ILE A 309 -7.13 -3.77 -3.53
C ILE A 309 -7.26 -5.28 -3.39
N ASP A 310 -8.41 -5.72 -2.92
CA ASP A 310 -8.76 -7.13 -2.94
C ASP A 310 -9.18 -7.52 -4.35
N ILE A 311 -8.26 -8.16 -5.06
CA ILE A 311 -8.51 -8.73 -6.38
C ILE A 311 -8.20 -10.21 -6.28
N ASP A 312 -9.23 -10.99 -6.37
CA ASP A 312 -9.14 -12.45 -6.43
C ASP A 312 -8.96 -12.93 -7.86
N ASP A 313 -8.53 -14.18 -7.99
CA ASP A 313 -8.45 -14.89 -9.26
C ASP A 313 -7.46 -14.28 -10.26
N ILE A 314 -6.30 -13.79 -9.76
CA ILE A 314 -5.18 -13.37 -10.60
C ILE A 314 -4.38 -14.60 -11.02
N TYR A 315 -4.26 -14.81 -12.33
CA TYR A 315 -3.48 -15.90 -12.89
C TYR A 315 -1.96 -15.60 -12.81
N MET A 316 -1.57 -14.37 -13.17
CA MET A 316 -0.15 -14.02 -13.25
C MET A 316 0.13 -12.62 -12.71
N VAL A 317 1.19 -12.50 -11.92
CA VAL A 317 1.77 -11.23 -11.49
C VAL A 317 3.08 -11.01 -12.23
N ILE A 318 3.23 -9.85 -12.85
CA ILE A 318 4.50 -9.42 -13.49
C ILE A 318 5.07 -8.24 -12.72
N ASN A 319 6.21 -8.42 -12.07
CA ASN A 319 6.99 -7.33 -11.53
C ASN A 319 7.87 -6.77 -12.64
N PHE A 320 7.38 -5.75 -13.36
CA PHE A 320 8.16 -5.06 -14.39
C PHE A 320 9.38 -4.34 -13.79
N ASP A 321 9.21 -3.77 -12.61
CA ASP A 321 10.28 -3.25 -11.78
C ASP A 321 10.37 -4.05 -10.48
N VAL A 322 11.60 -4.41 -10.07
CA VAL A 322 11.85 -5.08 -8.79
C VAL A 322 11.41 -4.15 -7.66
N PRO A 323 10.58 -4.61 -6.73
CA PRO A 323 10.17 -3.80 -5.58
C PRO A 323 11.34 -3.39 -4.70
N ASP A 324 11.14 -2.33 -3.90
CA ASP A 324 12.22 -1.77 -3.08
C ASP A 324 12.59 -2.65 -1.89
N ASP A 325 11.66 -3.46 -1.40
CA ASP A 325 11.86 -4.41 -0.31
C ASP A 325 11.23 -5.79 -0.61
N ALA A 326 11.59 -6.77 0.22
CA ALA A 326 11.18 -8.16 0.02
C ALA A 326 9.71 -8.41 0.43
N GLU A 327 9.20 -7.65 1.39
CA GLU A 327 7.81 -7.74 1.83
C GLU A 327 6.87 -7.27 0.71
N ASP A 328 7.21 -6.18 0.02
CA ASP A 328 6.49 -5.71 -1.15
C ASP A 328 6.45 -6.76 -2.27
N TYR A 329 7.57 -7.47 -2.45
CA TYR A 329 7.61 -8.59 -3.40
C TYR A 329 6.58 -9.66 -3.04
N VAL A 330 6.55 -10.10 -1.79
CA VAL A 330 5.60 -11.10 -1.31
C VAL A 330 4.16 -10.60 -1.42
N HIS A 331 3.90 -9.34 -1.09
CA HIS A 331 2.58 -8.72 -1.22
C HIS A 331 2.11 -8.64 -2.69
N ARG A 332 3.01 -8.34 -3.64
CA ARG A 332 2.66 -8.32 -5.06
C ARG A 332 2.34 -9.72 -5.56
N ILE A 333 3.22 -10.68 -5.34
CA ILE A 333 3.01 -12.04 -5.83
C ILE A 333 1.87 -12.75 -5.10
N GLY A 334 1.58 -12.40 -3.86
CA GLY A 334 0.42 -12.88 -3.09
C GLY A 334 -0.94 -12.41 -3.64
N ARG A 335 -0.99 -11.68 -4.75
CA ARG A 335 -2.23 -11.41 -5.50
C ARG A 335 -2.66 -12.59 -6.36
N THR A 336 -1.77 -13.54 -6.59
CA THR A 336 -2.07 -14.81 -7.27
C THR A 336 -2.07 -15.98 -6.28
N ALA A 337 -2.44 -17.18 -6.74
CA ALA A 337 -2.49 -18.42 -5.95
C ALA A 337 -3.40 -18.33 -4.71
N ARG A 338 -4.60 -17.76 -4.85
CA ARG A 338 -5.64 -17.76 -3.84
C ARG A 338 -6.66 -18.88 -4.09
N ALA A 339 -7.36 -19.28 -3.04
CA ALA A 339 -8.47 -20.26 -3.12
C ALA A 339 -8.10 -21.56 -3.88
N ASP A 340 -6.99 -22.19 -3.46
CA ASP A 340 -6.52 -23.50 -3.97
C ASP A 340 -6.09 -23.55 -5.46
N LYS A 341 -5.92 -22.41 -6.12
CA LYS A 341 -5.39 -22.32 -7.47
C LYS A 341 -3.88 -22.05 -7.47
N ASP A 342 -3.17 -22.63 -8.45
CA ASP A 342 -1.78 -22.28 -8.73
C ASP A 342 -1.68 -20.90 -9.35
N GLY A 343 -0.60 -20.17 -9.05
CA GLY A 343 -0.35 -18.85 -9.57
C GLY A 343 1.04 -18.70 -10.16
N MET A 344 1.21 -17.73 -11.03
CA MET A 344 2.48 -17.40 -11.66
C MET A 344 2.97 -16.02 -11.25
N ALA A 345 4.27 -15.90 -10.98
CA ALA A 345 4.93 -14.63 -10.70
C ALA A 345 6.22 -14.51 -11.52
N THR A 346 6.31 -13.47 -12.34
CA THR A 346 7.47 -13.20 -13.19
C THR A 346 8.09 -11.86 -12.79
N THR A 347 9.41 -11.82 -12.65
CA THR A 347 10.13 -10.59 -12.27
C THR A 347 11.20 -10.24 -13.27
N PHE A 348 11.23 -9.00 -13.77
CA PHE A 348 12.27 -8.51 -14.65
C PHE A 348 13.36 -7.84 -13.84
N VAL A 349 14.56 -8.43 -13.88
CA VAL A 349 15.70 -8.02 -13.05
C VAL A 349 16.70 -7.30 -13.94
N ALA A 350 16.70 -5.98 -13.91
CA ALA A 350 17.69 -5.17 -14.61
C ALA A 350 19.03 -5.10 -13.85
N ASP A 351 20.09 -4.69 -14.53
CA ASP A 351 21.43 -4.55 -13.95
C ASP A 351 21.43 -3.78 -12.61
N ALA A 352 20.67 -2.68 -12.55
CA ALA A 352 20.57 -1.84 -11.36
C ALA A 352 19.80 -2.50 -10.20
N ASP A 353 18.97 -3.48 -10.50
CA ASP A 353 18.05 -4.11 -9.55
C ASP A 353 18.57 -5.45 -9.00
N MET A 354 19.70 -5.96 -9.51
CA MET A 354 20.26 -7.26 -9.08
C MET A 354 20.51 -7.31 -7.57
N TRP A 355 20.95 -6.21 -6.95
CA TRP A 355 21.15 -6.16 -5.51
C TRP A 355 19.81 -6.29 -4.75
N LYS A 356 18.77 -5.57 -5.17
CA LYS A 356 17.44 -5.64 -4.57
C LYS A 356 16.86 -7.05 -4.70
N PHE A 357 16.96 -7.63 -5.89
CA PHE A 357 16.46 -8.98 -6.13
C PHE A 357 17.20 -10.04 -5.32
N GLY A 358 18.52 -9.89 -5.15
CA GLY A 358 19.30 -10.74 -4.26
C GLY A 358 18.88 -10.63 -2.77
N GLN A 359 18.42 -9.44 -2.30
CA GLN A 359 17.82 -9.32 -0.96
C GLN A 359 16.47 -10.03 -0.86
N ILE A 360 15.66 -10.01 -1.93
CA ILE A 360 14.40 -10.76 -2.02
C ILE A 360 14.69 -12.28 -1.94
N GLU A 361 15.63 -12.81 -2.72
CA GLU A 361 16.00 -14.23 -2.68
C GLU A 361 16.52 -14.65 -1.29
N LYS A 362 17.32 -13.79 -0.66
CA LYS A 362 17.78 -14.02 0.71
C LYS A 362 16.64 -14.09 1.72
N PHE A 363 15.64 -13.20 1.58
CA PHE A 363 14.45 -13.19 2.43
C PHE A 363 13.58 -14.42 2.22
N LEU A 364 13.42 -14.85 0.96
CA LEU A 364 12.69 -16.06 0.60
C LEU A 364 13.42 -17.35 1.02
N GLU A 365 14.71 -17.26 1.37
CA GLU A 365 15.61 -18.40 1.58
C GLU A 365 15.60 -19.39 0.39
N LYS A 366 15.34 -18.88 -0.80
CA LYS A 366 15.21 -19.65 -2.02
C LYS A 366 15.66 -18.82 -3.22
N GLU A 367 16.44 -19.41 -4.11
CA GLU A 367 16.73 -18.83 -5.41
C GLU A 367 15.51 -18.93 -6.33
N VAL A 368 15.16 -17.84 -6.97
CA VAL A 368 14.11 -17.79 -7.99
C VAL A 368 14.70 -18.26 -9.33
N PRO A 369 14.11 -19.23 -10.02
CA PRO A 369 14.59 -19.67 -11.33
C PRO A 369 14.74 -18.51 -12.32
N LYS A 370 15.88 -18.48 -13.05
CA LYS A 370 16.17 -17.47 -14.09
C LYS A 370 15.90 -18.10 -15.44
N GLU A 371 14.88 -17.57 -16.12
CA GLU A 371 14.50 -18.03 -17.44
C GLU A 371 15.39 -17.40 -18.52
N PRO A 372 15.72 -18.12 -19.59
CA PRO A 372 16.44 -17.56 -20.72
C PRO A 372 15.60 -16.48 -21.40
N LEU A 373 16.27 -15.42 -21.88
CA LEU A 373 15.58 -14.38 -22.63
C LEU A 373 15.06 -14.94 -23.97
N PRO A 374 13.90 -14.45 -24.43
CA PRO A 374 13.41 -14.77 -25.77
C PRO A 374 14.46 -14.42 -26.84
N PRO A 375 14.66 -15.25 -27.86
CA PRO A 375 15.69 -15.02 -28.89
C PRO A 375 15.59 -13.67 -29.58
N GLU A 376 14.39 -13.16 -29.78
CA GLU A 376 14.12 -11.87 -30.39
C GLU A 376 14.50 -10.66 -29.52
N VAL A 377 14.72 -10.88 -28.23
CA VAL A 377 15.12 -9.84 -27.26
C VAL A 377 16.63 -9.73 -27.16
N GLY A 378 17.36 -10.79 -27.53
CA GLY A 378 18.81 -10.86 -27.45
C GLY A 378 19.33 -11.33 -26.10
N GLU A 379 20.66 -11.33 -25.94
CA GLU A 379 21.30 -11.77 -24.69
C GLU A 379 21.17 -10.72 -23.59
N GLY A 380 20.93 -11.17 -22.37
CA GLY A 380 20.88 -10.35 -21.15
C GLY A 380 22.21 -10.36 -20.40
N PRO A 381 22.30 -9.55 -19.33
CA PRO A 381 23.48 -9.53 -18.47
C PRO A 381 23.56 -10.81 -17.62
N ALA A 382 24.78 -11.18 -17.21
CA ALA A 382 24.95 -12.26 -16.24
C ALA A 382 24.39 -11.85 -14.87
N TYR A 383 23.59 -12.70 -14.24
CA TYR A 383 23.10 -12.45 -12.88
C TYR A 383 24.23 -12.49 -11.85
N LYS A 384 24.55 -11.35 -11.28
CA LYS A 384 25.59 -11.22 -10.24
C LYS A 384 25.09 -10.25 -9.16
N VAL A 385 24.79 -10.76 -7.99
CA VAL A 385 24.37 -9.93 -6.86
C VAL A 385 25.56 -9.17 -6.28
N PRO A 386 25.58 -7.83 -6.30
CA PRO A 386 26.66 -7.04 -5.70
C PRO A 386 26.71 -7.24 -4.18
N ALA A 387 27.91 -7.34 -3.61
CA ALA A 387 28.09 -7.50 -2.15
C ALA A 387 27.60 -6.30 -1.32
N LYS A 388 27.46 -5.11 -1.95
CA LYS A 388 26.96 -3.88 -1.32
C LYS A 388 25.98 -3.16 -2.25
N LYS A 389 25.02 -2.45 -1.63
CA LYS A 389 24.06 -1.60 -2.38
C LYS A 389 24.82 -0.64 -3.29
N PRO A 390 24.56 -0.62 -4.60
CA PRO A 390 25.19 0.33 -5.52
C PRO A 390 24.93 1.77 -5.07
N LYS A 391 25.96 2.58 -4.96
CA LYS A 391 25.78 4.02 -4.71
C LYS A 391 25.17 4.63 -5.97
N MET A 392 23.98 5.19 -5.87
CA MET A 392 23.44 6.01 -6.96
C MET A 392 24.40 7.18 -7.23
N PRO A 393 24.76 7.47 -8.48
CA PRO A 393 25.53 8.68 -8.81
C PRO A 393 24.72 9.89 -8.34
N ARG A 394 25.34 10.74 -7.52
CA ARG A 394 24.74 12.01 -7.11
C ARG A 394 24.41 12.79 -8.37
N ARG A 395 23.16 13.19 -8.55
CA ARG A 395 22.72 14.11 -9.60
C ARG A 395 23.54 15.41 -9.46
N GLY A 396 24.60 15.59 -10.27
CA GLY A 396 25.40 16.82 -10.23
C GLY A 396 26.87 16.71 -10.63
N GLU A 397 27.42 15.51 -10.87
CA GLU A 397 28.79 15.39 -11.40
C GLU A 397 28.79 14.89 -12.85
N ALA A 398 28.38 15.75 -13.78
CA ALA A 398 28.81 15.63 -15.14
C ALA A 398 30.30 16.02 -15.18
N THR A 399 31.17 15.04 -15.13
CA THR A 399 32.62 15.21 -15.39
C THR A 399 32.84 15.82 -16.77
N PHE A 400 33.21 17.07 -16.73
CA PHE A 400 33.74 17.80 -17.88
C PHE A 400 35.19 17.36 -18.07
N GLU A 401 35.43 16.12 -18.49
CA GLU A 401 36.73 15.64 -19.00
C GLU A 401 36.60 15.34 -20.49
N GLY A 402 37.21 16.21 -21.28
CA GLY A 402 37.43 15.89 -22.67
C GLY A 402 37.33 17.03 -23.66
N ARG A 403 38.11 18.13 -23.45
CA ARG A 403 38.57 18.95 -24.59
C ARG A 403 39.66 19.95 -24.16
N ARG A 404 40.86 19.45 -23.95
CA ARG A 404 42.07 20.26 -24.02
C ARG A 404 43.14 19.48 -24.76
N LYS A 405 43.21 19.67 -26.08
CA LYS A 405 44.44 19.62 -26.86
C LYS A 405 44.13 20.18 -28.26
N ARG A 406 44.63 21.35 -28.52
CA ARG A 406 45.31 21.92 -29.70
C ARG A 406 44.85 23.36 -29.90
N ASN A 407 45.69 24.33 -29.58
CA ASN A 407 46.53 25.06 -30.50
C ASN A 407 47.24 26.19 -29.72
N GLY A 408 48.53 26.21 -29.90
CA GLY A 408 49.42 27.18 -29.37
C GLY A 408 49.57 28.41 -30.26
N LYS A 409 50.25 29.38 -29.66
CA LYS A 409 50.98 30.52 -30.27
C LYS A 409 50.14 31.66 -30.86
N SER A 410 50.12 32.81 -30.21
CA SER A 410 51.02 33.92 -30.49
C SER A 410 50.62 35.19 -29.78
N ARG A 411 51.58 35.81 -29.12
CA ARG A 411 52.00 37.23 -29.04
C ARG A 411 50.95 38.36 -29.09
N GLY A 412 51.04 39.25 -28.06
CA GLY A 412 50.73 40.65 -28.29
C GLY A 412 50.41 41.44 -27.02
N ARG A 413 51.39 42.19 -26.57
CA ARG A 413 51.51 43.29 -25.60
C ARG A 413 50.43 44.39 -25.73
N HIS A 414 50.24 45.06 -24.62
CA HIS A 414 49.87 46.45 -24.32
C HIS A 414 48.54 46.52 -23.55
N GLY A 415 48.41 47.03 -22.37
CA GLY A 415 49.01 48.25 -21.77
C GLY A 415 47.90 49.25 -21.43
N SER A 416 47.90 49.67 -20.17
CA SER A 416 47.28 50.87 -19.58
C SER A 416 45.90 50.70 -18.92
N LYS A 417 45.87 50.75 -17.59
CA LYS A 417 45.70 51.90 -16.68
C LYS A 417 44.45 52.75 -16.90
N ARG A 418 43.64 52.76 -15.88
CA ARG A 418 43.08 53.89 -15.09
C ARG A 418 41.65 53.56 -14.64
N GLN A 419 41.50 53.51 -13.36
CA GLN A 419 41.12 54.51 -12.33
C GLN A 419 39.61 54.75 -12.17
N ARG A 420 39.16 54.36 -10.99
CA ARG A 420 38.43 55.18 -9.96
C ARG A 420 37.17 55.92 -10.38
N SER A 421 36.06 55.62 -9.67
CA SER A 421 35.42 56.47 -8.63
C SER A 421 34.01 55.90 -8.38
N ARG A 422 33.64 55.52 -7.17
CA ARG A 422 33.06 56.28 -6.05
C ARG A 422 31.83 57.13 -6.39
N ALA A 423 30.76 56.70 -5.79
CA ALA A 423 29.85 57.50 -4.93
C ALA A 423 28.39 57.13 -5.25
N ASN A 424 27.59 56.64 -4.36
CA ASN A 424 26.98 57.17 -3.14
C ASN A 424 25.60 57.80 -3.37
N ARG A 425 24.71 57.47 -2.47
CA ARG A 425 23.45 58.13 -2.03
C ARG A 425 22.16 57.62 -2.69
N GLN A 426 21.40 56.96 -1.87
CA GLN A 426 20.48 57.41 -0.84
C GLN A 426 19.09 57.83 -1.35
N ARG A 427 18.10 57.14 -0.80
CA ARG A 427 16.86 57.63 -0.15
C ARG A 427 15.61 57.80 -0.99
N LYS A 428 14.60 57.18 -0.40
CA LYS A 428 13.19 57.61 -0.24
C LYS A 428 12.29 57.39 -1.46
N SER A 429 11.30 56.64 -1.31
CA SER A 429 10.10 56.77 -0.45
C SER A 429 9.43 55.38 -0.38
#